data_2a53fe74df3a9382b4f15af334c64379
#
_entry.id   2a53fe74df3a9382b4f15af334c64379
#
_cell.length_a   1.000
_cell.length_b   1.000
_cell.length_c   1.000
_cell.angle_alpha   90.00
_cell.angle_beta   90.00
_cell.angle_gamma   90.00
#
_symmetry.space_group_name_H-M   'P 1'
#
loop_
_entity.id
_entity.type
_entity.pdbx_description
1 polymer ?
#
loop_
_entity_poly.entity_id
_entity_poly.type
_entity_poly.pdbx_seq_one_letter_code
_entity_poly.pdbx_strand_id
1 'polypeptide(L)'
;NTKQCIFIFLLIIFIFIHKKSNNYFLSLQNSINIMTNEEYFTHFNNYDYKLRKCFDINNCKSKYRENVLEFSNNEKNILTNMLNQFLNKLTKYQKIFKNLKLIKVGNYIESTLPHTRKTAIVLSQKWITQFVNNNINNRFITLISHEQFHIFQRYNPQLMEDLYTNYWNMIKYTKLPQKLFEINRT
;
A
#
# COMPACT_ATOMS: atom_id res chain seq x y z
N ASN A 1 36.29 -17.81 -31.81
CA ASN A 1 35.21 -16.86 -31.48
C ASN A 1 33.96 -17.47 -30.83
N THR A 2 33.90 -18.80 -30.71
CA THR A 2 32.80 -19.51 -30.01
C THR A 2 32.77 -19.16 -28.50
N LYS A 3 33.94 -18.94 -27.88
CA LYS A 3 34.02 -18.55 -26.46
C LYS A 3 33.44 -17.18 -26.16
N GLN A 4 33.57 -16.22 -27.09
CA GLN A 4 32.95 -14.89 -26.97
C GLN A 4 31.42 -14.96 -27.08
N CYS A 5 30.88 -15.78 -27.97
CA CYS A 5 29.43 -15.96 -28.10
C CYS A 5 28.83 -16.62 -26.85
N ILE A 6 29.49 -17.59 -26.25
CA ILE A 6 29.05 -18.24 -25.03
C ILE A 6 29.06 -17.26 -23.86
N PHE A 7 30.10 -16.41 -23.75
CA PHE A 7 30.18 -15.41 -22.69
C PHE A 7 29.07 -14.35 -22.80
N ILE A 8 28.78 -13.86 -24.02
CA ILE A 8 27.70 -12.92 -24.26
C ILE A 8 26.34 -13.58 -23.95
N PHE A 9 26.14 -14.84 -24.34
CA PHE A 9 24.91 -15.57 -24.05
C PHE A 9 24.71 -15.79 -22.54
N LEU A 10 25.76 -16.14 -21.80
CA LEU A 10 25.72 -16.26 -20.34
C LEU A 10 25.50 -14.91 -19.65
N LEU A 11 26.08 -13.82 -20.18
CA LEU A 11 25.85 -12.47 -19.69
C LEU A 11 24.39 -12.01 -19.90
N ILE A 12 23.82 -12.32 -21.06
CA ILE A 12 22.42 -12.05 -21.36
C ILE A 12 21.50 -12.86 -20.44
N ILE A 13 21.78 -14.15 -20.26
CA ILE A 13 21.03 -15.00 -19.30
C ILE A 13 21.17 -14.46 -17.88
N PHE A 14 22.38 -14.05 -17.46
CA PHE A 14 22.62 -13.46 -16.15
C PHE A 14 21.87 -12.15 -15.94
N ILE A 15 21.80 -11.28 -16.96
CA ILE A 15 21.01 -10.04 -16.96
C ILE A 15 19.51 -10.35 -16.90
N PHE A 16 19.03 -11.36 -17.61
CA PHE A 16 17.62 -11.79 -17.56
C PHE A 16 17.24 -12.43 -16.20
N ILE A 17 18.14 -13.23 -15.62
CA ILE A 17 17.93 -13.86 -14.30
C ILE A 17 18.02 -12.83 -13.17
N HIS A 18 18.85 -11.78 -13.31
CA HIS A 18 19.01 -10.70 -12.34
C HIS A 18 18.11 -9.49 -12.60
N LYS A 19 17.14 -9.59 -13.49
CA LYS A 19 16.03 -8.63 -13.52
C LYS A 19 15.29 -8.82 -12.18
N LYS A 20 15.71 -8.04 -11.18
CA LYS A 20 15.21 -8.05 -9.81
C LYS A 20 13.69 -7.99 -9.91
N SER A 21 13.05 -9.13 -9.77
CA SER A 21 11.60 -9.21 -9.72
C SER A 21 11.17 -8.28 -8.59
N ASN A 22 10.58 -7.15 -8.92
CA ASN A 22 10.05 -6.25 -7.92
C ASN A 22 8.97 -7.02 -7.16
N ASN A 23 9.34 -7.52 -5.99
CA ASN A 23 8.37 -8.21 -5.14
C ASN A 23 7.46 -7.17 -4.49
N TYR A 24 6.33 -6.90 -5.11
CA TYR A 24 5.32 -5.96 -4.62
C TYR A 24 4.51 -6.53 -3.45
N PHE A 25 4.49 -7.84 -3.25
CA PHE A 25 3.61 -8.53 -2.31
C PHE A 25 4.35 -8.88 -1.03
N LEU A 26 3.82 -8.48 0.10
CA LEU A 26 4.35 -8.92 1.39
C LEU A 26 3.97 -10.37 1.65
N SER A 27 4.86 -11.10 2.32
CA SER A 27 4.53 -12.44 2.84
C SER A 27 3.40 -12.34 3.88
N LEU A 28 2.68 -13.44 4.09
CA LEU A 28 1.61 -13.50 5.10
C LEU A 28 2.10 -13.01 6.46
N GLN A 29 3.25 -13.52 6.92
CA GLN A 29 3.80 -13.15 8.22
C GLN A 29 4.15 -11.66 8.32
N ASN A 30 4.79 -11.08 7.30
CA ASN A 30 5.10 -9.65 7.28
C ASN A 30 3.84 -8.79 7.24
N SER A 31 2.83 -9.23 6.50
CA SER A 31 1.52 -8.57 6.44
C SER A 31 0.83 -8.60 7.81
N ILE A 32 0.82 -9.74 8.50
CA ILE A 32 0.29 -9.88 9.85
C ILE A 32 1.02 -8.91 10.80
N ASN A 33 2.34 -8.89 10.78
CA ASN A 33 3.14 -8.03 11.66
C ASN A 33 2.82 -6.53 11.45
N ILE A 34 2.59 -6.11 10.21
CA ILE A 34 2.20 -4.73 9.91
C ILE A 34 0.76 -4.45 10.36
N MET A 35 -0.17 -5.35 10.06
CA MET A 35 -1.59 -5.16 10.35
C MET A 35 -1.92 -5.22 11.85
N THR A 36 -1.11 -5.93 12.63
CA THR A 36 -1.28 -6.06 14.09
C THR A 36 -0.33 -5.17 14.90
N ASN A 37 0.36 -4.23 14.23
CA ASN A 37 1.25 -3.30 14.91
C ASN A 37 0.49 -2.46 15.94
N GLU A 38 0.99 -2.42 17.17
CA GLU A 38 0.31 -1.81 18.32
C GLU A 38 0.08 -0.31 18.14
N GLU A 39 1.07 0.40 17.60
CA GLU A 39 1.02 1.83 17.39
C GLU A 39 -0.26 2.30 16.66
N TYR A 40 -0.78 1.50 15.74
CA TYR A 40 -2.03 1.83 15.05
C TYR A 40 -3.25 1.86 15.99
N PHE A 41 -3.28 0.99 16.99
CA PHE A 41 -4.41 0.83 17.88
C PHE A 41 -4.33 1.73 19.14
N THR A 42 -3.17 2.33 19.42
CA THR A 42 -2.96 3.16 20.62
C THR A 42 -3.88 4.39 20.68
N HIS A 43 -4.35 4.85 19.52
CA HIS A 43 -5.22 6.03 19.43
C HIS A 43 -6.70 5.67 19.26
N PHE A 44 -7.06 4.39 19.36
CA PHE A 44 -8.46 3.98 19.26
C PHE A 44 -9.23 4.37 20.52
N ASN A 45 -10.40 4.95 20.29
CA ASN A 45 -11.41 5.17 21.31
C ASN A 45 -12.58 4.16 21.16
N ASN A 46 -13.58 4.26 22.04
CA ASN A 46 -14.74 3.36 21.99
C ASN A 46 -15.49 3.39 20.64
N TYR A 47 -15.47 4.51 19.94
CA TYR A 47 -16.08 4.65 18.60
C TYR A 47 -15.31 3.85 17.56
N ASP A 48 -13.98 3.93 17.61
CA ASP A 48 -13.10 3.18 16.71
C ASP A 48 -13.27 1.67 16.89
N TYR A 49 -13.37 1.20 18.12
CA TYR A 49 -13.65 -0.21 18.42
C TYR A 49 -15.02 -0.65 17.91
N LYS A 50 -16.06 0.15 18.16
CA LYS A 50 -17.43 -0.14 17.71
C LYS A 50 -17.50 -0.23 16.18
N LEU A 51 -16.91 0.74 15.46
CA LEU A 51 -16.89 0.79 14.01
C LEU A 51 -16.24 -0.47 13.40
N ARG A 52 -15.18 -0.96 14.03
CA ARG A 52 -14.44 -2.14 13.60
C ARG A 52 -14.99 -3.44 14.19
N LYS A 53 -16.08 -3.34 14.95
CA LYS A 53 -16.69 -4.46 15.68
C LYS A 53 -15.69 -5.21 16.56
N CYS A 54 -14.80 -4.47 17.20
CA CYS A 54 -13.89 -4.94 18.25
C CYS A 54 -14.38 -4.42 19.61
N PHE A 55 -13.90 -4.99 20.69
CA PHE A 55 -14.20 -4.51 22.06
C PHE A 55 -12.94 -4.05 22.80
N ASP A 56 -11.76 -4.48 22.40
CA ASP A 56 -10.47 -4.02 22.90
C ASP A 56 -9.36 -4.18 21.85
N ILE A 57 -8.16 -3.78 22.22
CA ILE A 57 -6.98 -3.80 21.36
C ILE A 57 -6.58 -5.23 20.94
N ASN A 58 -6.68 -6.20 21.87
CA ASN A 58 -6.28 -7.59 21.61
C ASN A 58 -7.28 -8.27 20.69
N ASN A 59 -8.57 -8.01 20.87
CA ASN A 59 -9.61 -8.50 20.02
C ASN A 59 -9.49 -7.91 18.61
N CYS A 60 -9.20 -6.61 18.48
CA CYS A 60 -8.90 -6.01 17.19
C CYS A 60 -7.69 -6.66 16.51
N LYS A 61 -6.58 -6.83 17.23
CA LYS A 61 -5.38 -7.48 16.69
C LYS A 61 -5.65 -8.91 16.21
N SER A 62 -6.42 -9.70 16.98
CA SER A 62 -6.82 -11.06 16.54
C SER A 62 -7.62 -11.01 15.26
N LYS A 63 -8.63 -10.16 15.21
CA LYS A 63 -9.47 -9.98 14.05
C LYS A 63 -8.69 -9.54 12.80
N TYR A 64 -7.75 -8.62 12.95
CA TYR A 64 -6.90 -8.19 11.84
C TYR A 64 -5.99 -9.33 11.39
N ARG A 65 -5.37 -10.08 12.31
CA ARG A 65 -4.54 -11.24 12.00
C ARG A 65 -5.29 -12.30 11.20
N GLU A 66 -6.49 -12.66 11.62
CA GLU A 66 -7.32 -13.68 10.99
C GLU A 66 -7.80 -13.29 9.58
N ASN A 67 -7.83 -11.99 9.31
CA ASN A 67 -8.29 -11.45 8.02
C ASN A 67 -7.16 -11.03 7.08
N VAL A 68 -5.89 -11.23 7.42
CA VAL A 68 -4.80 -11.10 6.46
C VAL A 68 -4.79 -12.32 5.54
N LEU A 69 -4.73 -12.08 4.24
CA LEU A 69 -4.81 -13.12 3.21
C LEU A 69 -3.55 -13.13 2.34
N GLU A 70 -3.24 -14.28 1.78
CA GLU A 70 -2.20 -14.38 0.74
C GLU A 70 -2.76 -14.03 -0.63
N PHE A 71 -1.92 -13.42 -1.46
CA PHE A 71 -2.21 -13.29 -2.89
C PHE A 71 -2.01 -14.61 -3.58
N SER A 72 -2.96 -15.04 -4.39
CA SER A 72 -2.77 -16.19 -5.29
C SER A 72 -1.74 -15.86 -6.38
N ASN A 73 -1.18 -16.89 -7.01
CA ASN A 73 -0.23 -16.69 -8.13
C ASN A 73 -0.86 -15.93 -9.29
N ASN A 74 -2.13 -16.18 -9.58
CA ASN A 74 -2.85 -15.47 -10.63
C ASN A 74 -3.00 -13.97 -10.31
N GLU A 75 -3.41 -13.63 -9.07
CA GLU A 75 -3.48 -12.24 -8.62
C GLU A 75 -2.12 -11.55 -8.69
N LYS A 76 -1.06 -12.20 -8.21
CA LYS A 76 0.31 -11.69 -8.28
C LYS A 76 0.73 -11.38 -9.73
N ASN A 77 0.47 -12.30 -10.64
CA ASN A 77 0.86 -12.14 -12.05
C ASN A 77 0.13 -10.96 -12.71
N ILE A 78 -1.19 -10.88 -12.56
CA ILE A 78 -2.00 -9.82 -13.16
C ILE A 78 -1.63 -8.46 -12.58
N LEU A 79 -1.59 -8.32 -11.25
CA LEU A 79 -1.26 -7.06 -10.58
C LEU A 79 0.18 -6.62 -10.86
N THR A 80 1.14 -7.55 -10.94
CA THR A 80 2.53 -7.25 -11.32
C THR A 80 2.59 -6.67 -12.74
N ASN A 81 1.87 -7.26 -13.68
CA ASN A 81 1.84 -6.77 -15.06
C ASN A 81 1.27 -5.34 -15.12
N MET A 82 0.17 -5.07 -14.42
CA MET A 82 -0.43 -3.74 -14.33
C MET A 82 0.56 -2.72 -13.73
N LEU A 83 1.21 -3.07 -12.62
CA LEU A 83 2.19 -2.20 -11.96
C LEU A 83 3.41 -1.94 -12.85
N ASN A 84 3.95 -2.94 -13.50
CA ASN A 84 5.11 -2.79 -14.37
C ASN A 84 4.79 -1.90 -15.58
N GLN A 85 3.63 -2.07 -16.22
CA GLN A 85 3.18 -1.20 -17.31
C GLN A 85 3.06 0.26 -16.86
N PHE A 86 2.55 0.49 -15.68
CA PHE A 86 2.44 1.82 -15.09
C PHE A 86 3.80 2.42 -14.78
N LEU A 87 4.65 1.71 -14.05
CA LEU A 87 5.96 2.19 -13.62
C LEU A 87 6.89 2.48 -14.79
N ASN A 88 6.79 1.72 -15.87
CA ASN A 88 7.54 1.97 -17.10
C ASN A 88 7.18 3.30 -17.78
N LYS A 89 5.95 3.81 -17.56
CA LYS A 89 5.51 5.12 -18.05
C LYS A 89 5.94 6.28 -17.15
N LEU A 90 6.29 6.00 -15.87
CA LEU A 90 6.62 7.01 -14.87
C LEU A 90 8.12 7.23 -14.70
N THR A 91 8.86 7.44 -15.78
CA THR A 91 10.34 7.57 -15.75
C THR A 91 10.84 8.59 -14.72
N LYS A 92 10.18 9.75 -14.63
CA LYS A 92 10.56 10.85 -13.71
C LYS A 92 10.17 10.58 -12.25
N TYR A 93 9.10 9.84 -12.00
CA TYR A 93 8.49 9.67 -10.67
C TYR A 93 8.68 8.27 -10.08
N GLN A 94 9.44 7.40 -10.73
CA GLN A 94 9.68 6.02 -10.26
C GLN A 94 10.17 5.93 -8.81
N LYS A 95 10.92 6.94 -8.35
CA LYS A 95 11.45 6.97 -6.97
C LYS A 95 10.34 6.94 -5.91
N ILE A 96 9.18 7.53 -6.18
CA ILE A 96 8.03 7.54 -5.26
C ILE A 96 7.48 6.13 -5.05
N PHE A 97 7.59 5.27 -6.08
CA PHE A 97 7.04 3.91 -6.11
C PHE A 97 8.08 2.81 -5.84
N LYS A 98 9.35 3.19 -5.60
CA LYS A 98 10.47 2.24 -5.48
C LYS A 98 10.23 1.13 -4.46
N ASN A 99 9.54 1.45 -3.37
CA ASN A 99 9.30 0.53 -2.25
C ASN A 99 7.82 0.17 -2.10
N LEU A 100 7.04 0.25 -3.18
CA LEU A 100 5.64 -0.12 -3.18
C LEU A 100 5.46 -1.54 -2.68
N LYS A 101 4.61 -1.72 -1.66
CA LYS A 101 4.26 -3.00 -1.05
C LYS A 101 2.75 -3.10 -0.92
N LEU A 102 2.23 -4.29 -1.19
CA LEU A 102 0.81 -4.60 -1.11
C LEU A 102 0.55 -5.64 -0.01
N ILE A 103 -0.52 -5.42 0.73
CA ILE A 103 -1.12 -6.35 1.68
C ILE A 103 -2.54 -6.66 1.21
N LYS A 104 -2.94 -7.93 1.28
CA LYS A 104 -4.28 -8.38 1.00
C LYS A 104 -5.00 -8.69 2.31
N VAL A 105 -6.25 -8.23 2.42
CA VAL A 105 -7.09 -8.51 3.58
C VAL A 105 -8.49 -8.97 3.17
N GLY A 106 -9.18 -9.62 4.09
CA GLY A 106 -10.60 -9.96 3.96
C GLY A 106 -11.50 -8.73 3.88
N ASN A 107 -12.76 -8.94 3.50
CA ASN A 107 -13.72 -7.86 3.26
C ASN A 107 -14.27 -7.19 4.54
N TYR A 108 -13.84 -7.63 5.71
CA TYR A 108 -14.30 -7.08 7.00
C TYR A 108 -13.38 -5.99 7.58
N ILE A 109 -12.19 -5.83 7.01
CA ILE A 109 -11.22 -4.86 7.50
C ILE A 109 -11.52 -3.49 6.88
N GLU A 110 -11.58 -2.46 7.72
CA GLU A 110 -11.80 -1.04 7.37
C GLU A 110 -12.94 -0.84 6.36
N SER A 111 -14.04 -1.57 6.52
CA SER A 111 -15.21 -1.51 5.63
C SER A 111 -14.87 -1.72 4.15
N THR A 112 -13.87 -2.53 3.88
CA THR A 112 -13.30 -2.81 2.54
C THR A 112 -12.52 -1.64 1.89
N LEU A 113 -12.42 -0.49 2.54
CA LEU A 113 -11.74 0.66 1.97
C LEU A 113 -10.23 0.39 1.83
N PRO A 114 -9.65 0.74 0.68
CA PRO A 114 -8.20 0.78 0.53
C PRO A 114 -7.60 1.77 1.53
N HIS A 115 -6.46 1.44 2.08
CA HIS A 115 -5.78 2.32 3.03
C HIS A 115 -4.30 1.96 3.14
N THR A 116 -3.54 2.76 3.87
CA THR A 116 -2.10 2.53 4.06
C THR A 116 -1.78 2.11 5.49
N ARG A 117 -0.83 1.17 5.63
CA ARG A 117 -0.22 0.76 6.89
C ARG A 117 1.29 0.84 6.78
N LYS A 118 1.92 1.69 7.60
CA LYS A 118 3.37 1.96 7.44
C LYS A 118 3.70 2.30 5.97
N THR A 119 4.51 1.48 5.33
CA THR A 119 4.94 1.63 3.93
C THR A 119 4.17 0.72 2.96
N ALA A 120 3.08 0.10 3.39
CA ALA A 120 2.31 -0.81 2.56
C ALA A 120 0.90 -0.27 2.28
N ILE A 121 0.39 -0.58 1.09
CA ILE A 121 -0.98 -0.35 0.67
C ILE A 121 -1.78 -1.60 0.98
N VAL A 122 -2.89 -1.45 1.67
CA VAL A 122 -3.79 -2.54 2.06
C VAL A 122 -5.01 -2.54 1.14
N LEU A 123 -5.25 -3.68 0.50
CA LEU A 123 -6.37 -3.90 -0.41
C LEU A 123 -7.24 -5.06 0.10
N SER A 124 -8.55 -4.86 0.12
CA SER A 124 -9.46 -5.96 0.42
C SER A 124 -9.58 -6.93 -0.76
N GLN A 125 -9.98 -8.16 -0.46
CA GLN A 125 -10.28 -9.20 -1.47
C GLN A 125 -11.27 -8.67 -2.54
N LYS A 126 -12.26 -7.89 -2.13
CA LYS A 126 -13.24 -7.28 -3.05
C LYS A 126 -12.56 -6.43 -4.14
N TRP A 127 -11.66 -5.54 -3.77
CA TRP A 127 -10.94 -4.71 -4.73
C TRP A 127 -10.03 -5.52 -5.64
N ILE A 128 -9.29 -6.47 -5.08
CA ILE A 128 -8.40 -7.33 -5.84
C ILE A 128 -9.19 -8.15 -6.88
N THR A 129 -10.31 -8.75 -6.47
CA THR A 129 -11.19 -9.49 -7.39
C THR A 129 -11.71 -8.60 -8.52
N GLN A 130 -12.11 -7.36 -8.21
CA GLN A 130 -12.58 -6.42 -9.26
C GLN A 130 -11.47 -6.09 -10.26
N PHE A 131 -10.24 -5.84 -9.81
CA PHE A 131 -9.13 -5.52 -10.70
C PHE A 131 -8.73 -6.71 -11.56
N VAL A 132 -8.65 -7.89 -10.98
CA VAL A 132 -8.22 -9.11 -11.67
C VAL A 132 -9.25 -9.58 -12.70
N ASN A 133 -10.54 -9.61 -12.32
CA ASN A 133 -11.59 -10.15 -13.19
C ASN A 133 -11.98 -9.20 -14.33
N ASN A 134 -11.96 -7.90 -14.08
CA ASN A 134 -12.42 -6.92 -15.04
C ASN A 134 -11.29 -6.24 -15.82
N ASN A 135 -10.04 -6.58 -15.52
CA ASN A 135 -8.84 -5.98 -16.13
C ASN A 135 -8.86 -4.43 -16.13
N ILE A 136 -9.37 -3.83 -15.03
CA ILE A 136 -9.57 -2.38 -14.92
C ILE A 136 -8.25 -1.71 -14.50
N ASN A 137 -7.33 -1.62 -15.46
CA ASN A 137 -5.97 -1.12 -15.23
C ASN A 137 -5.97 0.34 -14.71
N ASN A 138 -6.69 1.25 -15.37
CA ASN A 138 -6.67 2.68 -15.00
C ASN A 138 -7.16 2.92 -13.57
N ARG A 139 -8.25 2.25 -13.15
CA ARG A 139 -8.78 2.40 -11.80
C ARG A 139 -7.84 1.85 -10.74
N PHE A 140 -7.21 0.71 -11.01
CA PHE A 140 -6.17 0.15 -10.14
C PHE A 140 -5.01 1.13 -9.96
N ILE A 141 -4.49 1.66 -11.08
CA ILE A 141 -3.36 2.60 -11.06
C ILE A 141 -3.70 3.89 -10.33
N THR A 142 -4.88 4.45 -10.55
CA THR A 142 -5.34 5.65 -9.82
C THR A 142 -5.37 5.39 -8.32
N LEU A 143 -5.93 4.25 -7.90
CA LEU A 143 -5.99 3.86 -6.50
C LEU A 143 -4.59 3.70 -5.89
N ILE A 144 -3.71 2.93 -6.54
CA ILE A 144 -2.34 2.71 -6.07
C ILE A 144 -1.57 4.03 -5.97
N SER A 145 -1.76 4.93 -6.94
CA SER A 145 -1.11 6.25 -6.90
C SER A 145 -1.60 7.10 -5.74
N HIS A 146 -2.90 7.07 -5.47
CA HIS A 146 -3.51 7.78 -4.34
C HIS A 146 -2.95 7.27 -3.00
N GLU A 147 -2.98 5.97 -2.78
CA GLU A 147 -2.48 5.38 -1.55
C GLU A 147 -0.95 5.55 -1.39
N GLN A 148 -0.20 5.43 -2.48
CA GLN A 148 1.25 5.67 -2.45
C GLN A 148 1.57 7.12 -2.12
N PHE A 149 0.75 8.07 -2.57
CA PHE A 149 0.89 9.47 -2.20
C PHE A 149 0.69 9.69 -0.70
N HIS A 150 -0.25 9.01 -0.05
CA HIS A 150 -0.38 9.05 1.41
C HIS A 150 0.88 8.54 2.13
N ILE A 151 1.51 7.48 1.62
CA ILE A 151 2.79 7.02 2.15
C ILE A 151 3.86 8.09 1.95
N PHE A 152 3.96 8.65 0.75
CA PHE A 152 4.93 9.71 0.44
C PHE A 152 4.76 10.94 1.34
N GLN A 153 3.53 11.41 1.57
CA GLN A 153 3.21 12.52 2.47
C GLN A 153 3.73 12.25 3.90
N ARG A 154 3.48 11.05 4.42
CA ARG A 154 3.88 10.66 5.78
C ARG A 154 5.39 10.66 5.99
N TYR A 155 6.15 10.27 4.97
CA TYR A 155 7.61 10.19 5.04
C TYR A 155 8.34 11.45 4.55
N ASN A 156 7.61 12.46 4.09
CA ASN A 156 8.17 13.74 3.66
C ASN A 156 7.39 14.92 4.27
N PRO A 157 7.25 15.00 5.61
CA PRO A 157 6.40 15.99 6.25
C PRO A 157 6.82 17.42 5.95
N GLN A 158 8.13 17.71 5.92
CA GLN A 158 8.62 19.04 5.61
C GLN A 158 8.27 19.48 4.19
N LEU A 159 8.47 18.59 3.22
CA LEU A 159 8.11 18.88 1.82
C LEU A 159 6.60 19.14 1.67
N MET A 160 5.78 18.38 2.42
CA MET A 160 4.33 18.57 2.40
C MET A 160 3.93 19.87 3.08
N GLU A 161 4.56 20.22 4.19
CA GLU A 161 4.34 21.50 4.85
C GLU A 161 4.64 22.67 3.90
N ASP A 162 5.80 22.64 3.24
CA ASP A 162 6.18 23.66 2.27
C ASP A 162 5.18 23.75 1.10
N LEU A 163 4.73 22.60 0.58
CA LEU A 163 3.72 22.53 -0.48
C LEU A 163 2.40 23.17 -0.02
N TYR A 164 1.91 22.81 1.15
CA TYR A 164 0.63 23.29 1.66
C TYR A 164 0.67 24.77 2.01
N THR A 165 1.72 25.23 2.68
CA THR A 165 1.82 26.64 3.13
C THR A 165 2.25 27.58 2.03
N ASN A 166 3.30 27.25 1.28
CA ASN A 166 3.93 28.17 0.34
C ASN A 166 3.29 28.14 -1.06
N TYR A 167 2.76 26.99 -1.50
CA TYR A 167 2.15 26.87 -2.83
C TYR A 167 0.63 26.90 -2.82
N TRP A 168 0.01 26.28 -1.79
CA TRP A 168 -1.45 26.21 -1.69
C TRP A 168 -2.03 27.22 -0.70
N ASN A 169 -1.20 28.03 -0.05
CA ASN A 169 -1.60 29.06 0.93
C ASN A 169 -2.49 28.50 2.06
N MET A 170 -2.28 27.25 2.45
CA MET A 170 -3.01 26.66 3.57
C MET A 170 -2.44 27.17 4.89
N ILE A 171 -3.32 27.46 5.83
CA ILE A 171 -2.93 27.91 7.17
C ILE A 171 -2.67 26.69 8.04
N LYS A 172 -1.48 26.63 8.65
CA LYS A 172 -1.15 25.60 9.63
C LYS A 172 -1.85 25.88 10.95
N TYR A 173 -2.72 24.95 11.36
CA TYR A 173 -3.31 25.01 12.69
C TYR A 173 -2.43 24.27 13.69
N THR A 174 -2.03 24.93 14.76
CA THR A 174 -1.26 24.33 15.87
C THR A 174 -2.15 23.52 16.84
N LYS A 175 -3.45 23.83 16.88
CA LYS A 175 -4.46 23.08 17.65
C LYS A 175 -5.77 23.07 16.85
N LEU A 176 -6.24 21.88 16.47
CA LEU A 176 -7.62 21.74 16.00
C LEU A 176 -8.58 21.99 17.18
N PRO A 177 -9.63 22.81 17.00
CA PRO A 177 -10.71 22.91 17.98
C PRO A 177 -11.25 21.49 18.28
N GLN A 178 -11.42 21.16 19.56
CA GLN A 178 -11.87 19.83 20.01
C GLN A 178 -13.12 19.36 19.26
N LYS A 179 -14.04 20.26 18.98
CA LYS A 179 -15.26 20.01 18.22
C LYS A 179 -15.00 19.53 16.77
N LEU A 180 -13.96 20.02 16.08
CA LEU A 180 -13.57 19.56 14.75
C LEU A 180 -12.87 18.21 14.77
N PHE A 181 -12.21 17.88 15.89
CA PHE A 181 -11.59 16.58 16.10
C PHE A 181 -12.63 15.46 16.23
N GLU A 182 -13.78 15.77 16.80
CA GLU A 182 -14.91 14.84 16.97
C GLU A 182 -15.65 14.61 15.65
N ILE A 183 -15.83 15.65 14.83
CA ILE A 183 -16.54 15.57 13.53
C ILE A 183 -15.74 14.77 12.49
N ASN A 184 -14.42 14.87 12.48
CA ASN A 184 -13.58 14.15 11.49
C ASN A 184 -13.34 12.66 11.84
N ARG A 185 -13.92 12.17 12.93
CA ARG A 185 -13.88 10.76 13.35
C ARG A 185 -15.21 10.01 13.13
N THR A 186 -16.23 10.68 12.63
CA THR A 186 -17.50 10.10 12.20
C THR A 186 -17.46 9.75 10.72
#